data_afdebc663a4df96b438dd4e1070b0ae2
#
_entry.id   afdebc663a4df96b438dd4e1070b0ae2
#
_cell.length_a   1.000
_cell.length_b   1.000
_cell.length_c   1.000
_cell.angle_alpha   90.00
_cell.angle_beta   90.00
_cell.angle_gamma   90.00
#
_symmetry.space_group_name_H-M   'P 1'
#
loop_
_entity.id
_entity.type
_entity.pdbx_description
1 polymer ?
#
loop_
_entity_poly.entity_id
_entity_poly.type
_entity_poly.pdbx_seq_one_letter_code
_entity_poly.pdbx_strand_id
1 'polypeptide(L)'
;MKILKNNHISKWGLALGLGTLLVSTSACDDQKYLNPTPATAISGANAFDTPDRVLGLVNGIYKAIKSVNFYGGNYYIYTEARGEEFINRTSNTFTAYEAWNQTLNAGSNFVAGFWAAGYTAINNANIVIQGLADHPNVVNSTLTKQYIAEAKFLRALSYYSLVTLYARPYNENQGASPGLPLRLKAETNTANNDLKRSSVAEVYAQIIKDLDEAEADLPLSYSTSLLNTTRAHRNTAIALKTRVYLNAGNYAKVIEEAKKIVSTSTPFAATTGVAHKLQNIVEIFTTNYTSTESILSVPMTDLDNVTGQSSFPYVFNANAEYNLNPNGIWGNTDWRSGDLRRTFARTSSGLSFITKYSKPSPFLDYLPIIRYAEVLLNYAEAEARVGDITKATELLKAVRNRSDATYSFAESAVSSRTALLSTILKERRIELIGEGFRSNDILRNLLPLPAKASSVLTAPEVLPSQSNYIFPLPNVEIITNKLLLQ
;
A
#
# COMPACT_ATOMS: atom_id res chain seq x y z
N MET A 1 45.01 -91.57 14.81
CA MET A 1 43.62 -92.01 15.01
C MET A 1 42.72 -90.83 14.68
N LYS A 2 42.17 -90.86 13.50
CA LYS A 2 40.77 -90.54 13.04
C LYS A 2 40.03 -89.51 13.86
N ILE A 3 39.45 -88.49 13.23
CA ILE A 3 38.17 -88.59 12.47
C ILE A 3 37.98 -87.35 11.58
N LEU A 4 37.63 -87.61 10.29
CA LEU A 4 37.06 -86.71 9.33
C LEU A 4 35.67 -86.23 9.79
N LYS A 5 35.33 -84.97 9.60
CA LYS A 5 33.90 -84.49 9.52
C LYS A 5 33.69 -83.65 8.26
N ASN A 6 32.90 -84.17 7.37
CA ASN A 6 32.34 -83.55 6.18
C ASN A 6 31.42 -82.40 6.63
N ASN A 7 31.58 -81.22 6.07
CA ASN A 7 30.61 -80.15 6.06
C ASN A 7 29.90 -80.10 4.73
N HIS A 8 28.69 -80.65 4.66
CA HIS A 8 27.75 -80.35 3.60
C HIS A 8 27.13 -79.03 3.89
N ILE A 9 27.61 -77.97 3.24
CA ILE A 9 26.89 -76.71 3.24
C ILE A 9 25.74 -76.87 2.22
N SER A 10 24.52 -76.93 2.74
CA SER A 10 23.33 -77.14 1.96
C SER A 10 23.12 -75.99 0.93
N LYS A 11 23.02 -76.41 -0.36
CA LYS A 11 22.69 -75.49 -1.47
C LYS A 11 21.37 -74.69 -1.31
N TRP A 12 20.61 -75.00 -0.28
CA TRP A 12 19.34 -74.32 0.05
C TRP A 12 19.55 -73.01 0.83
N GLY A 13 20.67 -72.86 1.53
CA GLY A 13 21.01 -71.62 2.22
C GLY A 13 21.38 -70.45 1.30
N LEU A 14 21.98 -70.80 0.11
CA LEU A 14 22.36 -69.76 -0.88
C LEU A 14 21.16 -69.26 -1.67
N ALA A 15 20.13 -70.08 -1.87
CA ALA A 15 18.93 -69.70 -2.64
C ALA A 15 18.02 -68.79 -1.78
N LEU A 16 17.95 -68.95 -0.46
CA LEU A 16 17.20 -68.06 0.46
C LEU A 16 17.90 -66.70 0.64
N GLY A 17 19.23 -66.64 0.65
CA GLY A 17 19.99 -65.37 0.76
C GLY A 17 19.89 -64.50 -0.48
N LEU A 18 19.81 -65.06 -1.68
CA LEU A 18 19.63 -64.32 -2.95
C LEU A 18 18.17 -63.83 -3.13
N GLY A 19 17.18 -64.60 -2.62
CA GLY A 19 15.76 -64.21 -2.68
C GLY A 19 15.42 -63.00 -1.80
N THR A 20 16.08 -62.86 -0.66
CA THR A 20 15.89 -61.72 0.28
C THR A 20 16.59 -60.42 -0.19
N LEU A 21 17.65 -60.51 -1.01
CA LEU A 21 18.31 -59.33 -1.56
C LEU A 21 17.55 -58.70 -2.75
N LEU A 22 16.66 -59.45 -3.43
CA LEU A 22 15.88 -58.97 -4.57
C LEU A 22 14.56 -58.31 -4.20
N VAL A 23 14.09 -58.43 -2.92
CA VAL A 23 12.85 -57.79 -2.44
C VAL A 23 13.12 -56.41 -1.83
N SER A 24 14.39 -56.04 -1.58
CA SER A 24 14.72 -54.76 -0.94
C SER A 24 14.97 -53.61 -1.91
N THR A 25 14.78 -53.77 -3.23
CA THR A 25 14.98 -52.69 -4.22
C THR A 25 13.71 -52.05 -4.73
N SER A 26 12.53 -52.39 -4.16
CA SER A 26 11.26 -51.72 -4.50
C SER A 26 10.77 -50.79 -3.35
N ALA A 27 11.69 -50.15 -2.66
CA ALA A 27 11.35 -49.25 -1.61
C ALA A 27 11.75 -47.83 -1.98
N CYS A 28 10.79 -47.00 -1.88
CA CYS A 28 10.82 -45.52 -1.79
C CYS A 28 10.82 -44.83 -3.16
N ASP A 29 9.66 -44.36 -3.49
CA ASP A 29 9.49 -43.12 -4.22
C ASP A 29 10.05 -41.99 -3.34
N ASP A 30 11.37 -41.80 -3.40
CA ASP A 30 12.12 -40.85 -2.56
C ASP A 30 11.54 -39.40 -2.65
N GLN A 31 10.93 -39.06 -3.78
CA GLN A 31 10.32 -37.75 -3.95
C GLN A 31 9.05 -37.56 -3.09
N LYS A 32 8.30 -38.60 -2.81
CA LYS A 32 7.06 -38.53 -2.03
C LYS A 32 7.31 -38.42 -0.52
N TYR A 33 8.42 -38.95 -0.01
CA TYR A 33 8.72 -38.97 1.42
C TYR A 33 9.78 -37.93 1.82
N LEU A 34 10.73 -37.61 0.94
CA LEU A 34 11.78 -36.62 1.23
C LEU A 34 11.36 -35.18 0.94
N ASN A 35 10.35 -34.98 0.07
CA ASN A 35 9.72 -33.69 -0.19
C ASN A 35 8.18 -33.80 -0.08
N PRO A 36 7.64 -34.09 1.11
CA PRO A 36 6.19 -34.12 1.27
C PRO A 36 5.66 -32.73 1.01
N THR A 37 4.81 -32.59 0.00
CA THR A 37 4.01 -31.36 -0.16
C THR A 37 3.12 -31.26 1.07
N PRO A 38 3.19 -30.21 1.91
CA PRO A 38 2.30 -30.07 3.04
C PRO A 38 0.86 -30.24 2.59
N ALA A 39 0.05 -30.99 3.34
CA ALA A 39 -1.36 -31.28 2.98
C ALA A 39 -2.20 -30.00 2.79
N THR A 40 -1.71 -28.88 3.33
CA THR A 40 -2.31 -27.54 3.21
C THR A 40 -1.66 -26.64 2.14
N ALA A 41 -0.57 -27.12 1.47
CA ALA A 41 0.07 -26.35 0.41
C ALA A 41 -0.50 -26.75 -0.96
N ILE A 42 -0.97 -25.77 -1.71
CA ILE A 42 -1.33 -25.93 -3.11
C ILE A 42 -0.03 -25.85 -3.90
N SER A 43 0.34 -26.93 -4.63
CA SER A 43 1.49 -26.87 -5.53
C SER A 43 1.20 -25.89 -6.66
N GLY A 44 2.24 -25.21 -7.17
CA GLY A 44 2.09 -24.29 -8.31
C GLY A 44 1.43 -24.95 -9.53
N ALA A 45 1.66 -26.26 -9.74
CA ALA A 45 1.06 -27.04 -10.81
C ALA A 45 -0.48 -27.14 -10.70
N ASN A 46 -1.03 -27.09 -9.48
CA ASN A 46 -2.46 -27.26 -9.24
C ASN A 46 -3.17 -25.95 -8.85
N ALA A 47 -2.48 -24.84 -8.94
CA ALA A 47 -2.97 -23.55 -8.47
C ALA A 47 -4.21 -23.06 -9.26
N PHE A 48 -4.37 -23.49 -10.51
CA PHE A 48 -5.45 -23.12 -11.42
C PHE A 48 -6.43 -24.26 -11.71
N ASP A 49 -6.47 -25.35 -10.91
CA ASP A 49 -7.37 -26.50 -11.17
C ASP A 49 -8.83 -26.21 -10.87
N THR A 50 -9.14 -25.29 -9.95
CA THR A 50 -10.51 -25.02 -9.52
C THR A 50 -10.78 -23.53 -9.31
N PRO A 51 -12.05 -23.06 -9.46
CA PRO A 51 -12.44 -21.69 -9.18
C PRO A 51 -12.04 -21.18 -7.78
N ASP A 52 -12.19 -22.02 -6.75
CA ASP A 52 -11.86 -21.66 -5.37
C ASP A 52 -10.34 -21.42 -5.18
N ARG A 53 -9.51 -22.21 -5.86
CA ARG A 53 -8.05 -21.99 -5.84
C ARG A 53 -7.67 -20.70 -6.53
N VAL A 54 -8.30 -20.38 -7.66
CA VAL A 54 -8.10 -19.10 -8.34
C VAL A 54 -8.53 -17.93 -7.45
N LEU A 55 -9.69 -18.01 -6.78
CA LEU A 55 -10.11 -17.01 -5.80
C LEU A 55 -9.10 -16.90 -4.66
N GLY A 56 -8.53 -18.01 -4.20
CA GLY A 56 -7.46 -18.04 -3.20
C GLY A 56 -6.20 -17.28 -3.68
N LEU A 57 -5.80 -17.41 -4.94
CA LEU A 57 -4.68 -16.66 -5.52
C LEU A 57 -4.97 -15.16 -5.57
N VAL A 58 -6.18 -14.75 -5.99
CA VAL A 58 -6.59 -13.35 -6.00
C VAL A 58 -6.56 -12.77 -4.58
N ASN A 59 -7.12 -13.50 -3.59
CA ASN A 59 -7.04 -13.10 -2.18
C ASN A 59 -5.59 -13.04 -1.67
N GLY A 60 -4.70 -13.87 -2.20
CA GLY A 60 -3.27 -13.85 -1.93
C GLY A 60 -2.59 -12.54 -2.34
N ILE A 61 -3.08 -11.85 -3.39
CA ILE A 61 -2.58 -10.51 -3.75
C ILE A 61 -2.98 -9.50 -2.67
N TYR A 62 -4.25 -9.49 -2.23
CA TYR A 62 -4.71 -8.61 -1.14
C TYR A 62 -3.95 -8.88 0.16
N LYS A 63 -3.64 -10.16 0.45
CA LYS A 63 -2.81 -10.53 1.61
C LYS A 63 -1.38 -9.98 1.50
N ALA A 64 -0.80 -9.97 0.31
CA ALA A 64 0.51 -9.36 0.07
C ALA A 64 0.45 -7.82 0.26
N ILE A 65 -0.60 -7.16 -0.22
CA ILE A 65 -0.85 -5.73 0.07
C ILE A 65 -0.97 -5.46 1.57
N LYS A 66 -1.62 -6.35 2.32
CA LYS A 66 -1.76 -6.29 3.79
C LYS A 66 -0.48 -6.66 4.55
N SER A 67 0.63 -6.99 3.88
CA SER A 67 1.91 -7.25 4.56
C SER A 67 2.23 -6.14 5.58
N VAL A 68 2.79 -6.51 6.73
CA VAL A 68 3.24 -5.56 7.76
C VAL A 68 4.21 -4.53 7.20
N ASN A 69 5.05 -4.94 6.25
CA ASN A 69 6.01 -4.08 5.56
C ASN A 69 5.40 -3.22 4.46
N PHE A 70 4.09 -3.34 4.22
CA PHE A 70 3.38 -2.57 3.21
C PHE A 70 2.17 -1.87 3.85
N TYR A 71 0.97 -1.97 3.27
CA TYR A 71 -0.25 -1.32 3.78
C TYR A 71 -0.82 -1.93 5.08
N GLY A 72 -0.21 -3.00 5.62
CA GLY A 72 -0.58 -3.53 6.92
C GLY A 72 -0.15 -2.66 8.10
N GLY A 73 0.80 -1.73 7.90
CA GLY A 73 1.24 -0.83 8.98
C GLY A 73 2.43 0.05 8.61
N ASN A 74 3.55 -0.53 8.22
CA ASN A 74 4.80 0.21 8.04
C ASN A 74 4.73 1.30 6.95
N TYR A 75 3.92 1.14 5.90
CA TYR A 75 3.72 2.22 4.92
C TYR A 75 3.29 3.52 5.62
N TYR A 76 2.26 3.45 6.47
CA TYR A 76 1.75 4.63 7.19
C TYR A 76 2.76 5.17 8.19
N ILE A 77 3.40 4.27 8.97
CA ILE A 77 4.36 4.65 10.01
C ILE A 77 5.52 5.43 9.40
N TYR A 78 6.13 4.91 8.33
CA TYR A 78 7.33 5.51 7.73
C TYR A 78 7.03 6.76 6.90
N THR A 79 5.91 6.80 6.19
CA THR A 79 5.51 7.98 5.41
C THR A 79 5.06 9.14 6.30
N GLU A 80 4.39 8.88 7.43
CA GLU A 80 4.05 9.90 8.42
C GLU A 80 5.29 10.39 9.19
N ALA A 81 6.16 9.47 9.62
CA ALA A 81 7.38 9.82 10.35
C ALA A 81 8.31 10.74 9.53
N ARG A 82 8.30 10.62 8.21
CA ARG A 82 9.10 11.48 7.31
C ARG A 82 8.64 12.93 7.26
N GLY A 83 7.33 13.16 7.40
CA GLY A 83 6.76 14.51 7.45
C GLY A 83 7.02 15.23 8.78
N GLU A 84 6.48 16.45 8.90
CA GLU A 84 6.61 17.29 10.10
C GLU A 84 5.50 17.12 11.12
N GLU A 85 4.48 16.30 10.85
CA GLU A 85 3.29 16.26 11.70
C GLU A 85 3.51 15.55 13.03
N PHE A 86 4.60 14.77 13.15
CA PHE A 86 4.89 13.97 14.32
C PHE A 86 6.33 14.15 14.83
N ILE A 87 6.48 14.13 16.16
CA ILE A 87 7.76 14.21 16.85
C ILE A 87 8.08 12.87 17.49
N ASN A 88 9.23 12.29 17.15
CA ASN A 88 9.73 11.05 17.74
C ASN A 88 10.20 11.27 19.18
N ARG A 89 9.99 10.26 20.06
CA ARG A 89 10.31 10.31 21.49
C ARG A 89 11.28 9.23 21.94
N THR A 90 11.51 8.20 21.14
CA THR A 90 12.14 6.95 21.62
C THR A 90 13.43 6.60 20.89
N SER A 91 13.74 7.18 19.76
CA SER A 91 14.84 6.78 18.86
C SER A 91 14.83 5.28 18.46
N ASN A 92 13.65 4.65 18.50
CA ASN A 92 13.49 3.24 18.16
C ASN A 92 13.54 3.03 16.63
N THR A 93 14.55 2.34 16.14
CA THR A 93 14.74 2.09 14.71
C THR A 93 13.69 1.14 14.13
N PHE A 94 13.08 0.26 14.93
CA PHE A 94 11.99 -0.61 14.48
C PHE A 94 10.67 0.12 14.25
N THR A 95 10.53 1.35 14.77
CA THR A 95 9.33 2.18 14.64
C THR A 95 9.60 3.48 13.88
N ALA A 96 10.43 3.40 12.84
CA ALA A 96 10.70 4.46 11.87
C ALA A 96 11.53 5.65 12.38
N TYR A 97 12.37 5.48 13.42
CA TYR A 97 13.28 6.56 13.82
C TYR A 97 14.19 7.00 12.67
N GLU A 98 14.75 6.06 11.89
CA GLU A 98 15.60 6.38 10.74
C GLU A 98 14.87 7.18 9.65
N ALA A 99 13.56 6.96 9.47
CA ALA A 99 12.74 7.77 8.57
C ALA A 99 12.47 9.16 9.15
N TRP A 100 12.23 9.24 10.47
CA TRP A 100 11.97 10.49 11.16
C TRP A 100 13.20 11.42 11.15
N ASN A 101 14.39 10.87 11.44
CA ASN A 101 15.64 11.66 11.49
C ASN A 101 16.39 11.73 10.15
N GLN A 102 15.77 11.26 9.05
CA GLN A 102 16.27 11.33 7.67
C GLN A 102 17.58 10.54 7.42
N THR A 103 17.81 9.46 8.16
CA THR A 103 19.05 8.64 8.06
C THR A 103 18.86 7.27 7.43
N LEU A 104 17.72 7.03 6.77
CA LEU A 104 17.49 5.78 6.02
C LEU A 104 18.64 5.50 5.05
N ASN A 105 19.09 4.26 5.04
CA ASN A 105 20.16 3.79 4.17
C ASN A 105 19.81 2.44 3.52
N ALA A 106 20.62 2.01 2.55
CA ALA A 106 20.37 0.80 1.76
C ALA A 106 20.35 -0.50 2.60
N GLY A 107 20.88 -0.48 3.82
CA GLY A 107 20.85 -1.59 4.79
C GLY A 107 19.69 -1.51 5.78
N SER A 108 18.90 -0.43 5.78
CA SER A 108 17.77 -0.28 6.69
C SER A 108 16.71 -1.35 6.42
N ASN A 109 16.27 -2.07 7.46
CA ASN A 109 15.33 -3.18 7.36
C ASN A 109 14.02 -2.80 6.65
N PHE A 110 13.51 -1.59 6.92
CA PHE A 110 12.30 -1.12 6.28
C PHE A 110 12.49 -0.92 4.77
N VAL A 111 13.62 -0.36 4.35
CA VAL A 111 13.92 -0.13 2.93
C VAL A 111 13.88 -1.45 2.16
N ALA A 112 14.51 -2.50 2.69
CA ALA A 112 14.46 -3.82 2.08
C ALA A 112 13.08 -4.49 2.19
N GLY A 113 12.45 -4.39 3.36
CA GLY A 113 11.15 -5.00 3.64
C GLY A 113 10.02 -4.43 2.80
N PHE A 114 9.97 -3.10 2.63
CA PHE A 114 8.95 -2.44 1.82
C PHE A 114 9.11 -2.77 0.33
N TRP A 115 10.34 -2.74 -0.18
CA TRP A 115 10.66 -3.15 -1.55
C TRP A 115 10.21 -4.59 -1.82
N ALA A 116 10.62 -5.52 -0.97
CA ALA A 116 10.27 -6.93 -1.10
C ALA A 116 8.75 -7.17 -1.04
N ALA A 117 8.03 -6.51 -0.12
CA ALA A 117 6.57 -6.64 -0.01
C ALA A 117 5.85 -6.12 -1.26
N GLY A 118 6.28 -4.97 -1.80
CA GLY A 118 5.72 -4.42 -3.04
C GLY A 118 5.95 -5.34 -4.23
N TYR A 119 7.17 -5.85 -4.43
CA TYR A 119 7.45 -6.79 -5.52
C TYR A 119 6.81 -8.17 -5.33
N THR A 120 6.59 -8.63 -4.09
CA THR A 120 5.77 -9.81 -3.82
C THR A 120 4.33 -9.63 -4.29
N ALA A 121 3.72 -8.49 -4.00
CA ALA A 121 2.37 -8.19 -4.49
C ALA A 121 2.31 -8.10 -6.02
N ILE A 122 3.32 -7.48 -6.66
CA ILE A 122 3.48 -7.41 -8.11
C ILE A 122 3.57 -8.81 -8.73
N ASN A 123 4.43 -9.68 -8.17
CA ASN A 123 4.59 -11.03 -8.70
C ASN A 123 3.33 -11.89 -8.51
N ASN A 124 2.66 -11.80 -7.36
CA ASN A 124 1.38 -12.48 -7.14
C ASN A 124 0.32 -12.02 -8.15
N ALA A 125 0.29 -10.72 -8.49
CA ALA A 125 -0.59 -10.20 -9.54
C ALA A 125 -0.22 -10.76 -10.92
N ASN A 126 1.07 -10.82 -11.25
CA ASN A 126 1.55 -11.39 -12.50
C ASN A 126 1.18 -12.88 -12.63
N ILE A 127 1.30 -13.66 -11.54
CA ILE A 127 0.90 -15.07 -11.50
C ILE A 127 -0.59 -15.23 -11.81
N VAL A 128 -1.45 -14.39 -11.23
CA VAL A 128 -2.90 -14.44 -11.50
C VAL A 128 -3.19 -14.06 -12.96
N ILE A 129 -2.58 -12.98 -13.47
CA ILE A 129 -2.80 -12.50 -14.84
C ILE A 129 -2.36 -13.57 -15.86
N GLN A 130 -1.15 -14.11 -15.71
CA GLN A 130 -0.60 -15.12 -16.63
C GLN A 130 -1.37 -16.43 -16.49
N GLY A 131 -1.60 -16.91 -15.28
CA GLY A 131 -2.26 -18.19 -15.06
C GLY A 131 -3.71 -18.22 -15.55
N LEU A 132 -4.46 -17.11 -15.46
CA LEU A 132 -5.80 -17.03 -16.05
C LEU A 132 -5.80 -16.97 -17.57
N ALA A 133 -4.72 -16.44 -18.18
CA ALA A 133 -4.53 -16.51 -19.64
C ALA A 133 -4.21 -17.94 -20.10
N ASP A 134 -3.41 -18.65 -19.33
CA ASP A 134 -3.00 -20.03 -19.63
C ASP A 134 -4.12 -21.06 -19.32
N HIS A 135 -5.08 -20.72 -18.42
CA HIS A 135 -6.21 -21.57 -18.01
C HIS A 135 -7.58 -20.87 -18.24
N PRO A 136 -7.96 -20.59 -19.48
CA PRO A 136 -9.07 -19.67 -19.81
C PRO A 136 -10.46 -20.14 -19.36
N ASN A 137 -10.64 -21.43 -19.02
CA ASN A 137 -11.93 -22.02 -18.68
C ASN A 137 -12.07 -22.40 -17.18
N VAL A 138 -11.08 -22.08 -16.35
CA VAL A 138 -11.12 -22.43 -14.91
C VAL A 138 -12.23 -21.68 -14.17
N VAL A 139 -12.51 -20.44 -14.57
CA VAL A 139 -13.66 -19.65 -14.15
C VAL A 139 -14.38 -19.10 -15.38
N ASN A 140 -15.62 -18.66 -15.23
CA ASN A 140 -16.35 -18.05 -16.36
C ASN A 140 -15.66 -16.76 -16.84
N SER A 141 -15.93 -16.37 -18.08
CA SER A 141 -15.26 -15.24 -18.73
C SER A 141 -15.42 -13.90 -18.01
N THR A 142 -16.55 -13.67 -17.34
CA THR A 142 -16.80 -12.46 -16.54
C THR A 142 -15.89 -12.42 -15.32
N LEU A 143 -15.80 -13.50 -14.57
CA LEU A 143 -14.90 -13.60 -13.40
C LEU A 143 -13.43 -13.56 -13.82
N THR A 144 -13.07 -14.19 -14.96
CA THR A 144 -11.72 -14.09 -15.51
C THR A 144 -11.30 -12.62 -15.70
N LYS A 145 -12.13 -11.82 -16.37
CA LYS A 145 -11.90 -10.40 -16.56
C LYS A 145 -11.79 -9.63 -15.24
N GLN A 146 -12.73 -9.87 -14.32
CA GLN A 146 -12.72 -9.22 -13.01
C GLN A 146 -11.46 -9.55 -12.20
N TYR A 147 -11.04 -10.81 -12.13
CA TYR A 147 -9.84 -11.20 -11.38
C TYR A 147 -8.55 -10.66 -11.99
N ILE A 148 -8.45 -10.63 -13.32
CA ILE A 148 -7.34 -9.97 -14.03
C ILE A 148 -7.34 -8.47 -13.74
N ALA A 149 -8.50 -7.82 -13.73
CA ALA A 149 -8.64 -6.40 -13.43
C ALA A 149 -8.26 -6.08 -11.96
N GLU A 150 -8.66 -6.90 -11.00
CA GLU A 150 -8.22 -6.78 -9.61
C GLU A 150 -6.70 -6.93 -9.49
N ALA A 151 -6.11 -7.93 -10.16
CA ALA A 151 -4.67 -8.14 -10.17
C ALA A 151 -3.91 -6.95 -10.77
N LYS A 152 -4.39 -6.38 -11.89
CA LYS A 152 -3.80 -5.17 -12.50
C LYS A 152 -3.91 -3.96 -11.59
N PHE A 153 -5.08 -3.73 -10.96
CA PHE A 153 -5.24 -2.66 -9.99
C PHE A 153 -4.24 -2.77 -8.83
N LEU A 154 -4.08 -3.96 -8.23
CA LEU A 154 -3.16 -4.18 -7.11
C LEU A 154 -1.70 -4.09 -7.53
N ARG A 155 -1.36 -4.48 -8.77
CA ARG A 155 -0.03 -4.28 -9.37
C ARG A 155 0.26 -2.79 -9.55
N ALA A 156 -0.69 -2.03 -10.09
CA ALA A 156 -0.58 -0.58 -10.24
C ALA A 156 -0.40 0.13 -8.89
N LEU A 157 -1.19 -0.23 -7.87
CA LEU A 157 -1.04 0.30 -6.51
C LEU A 157 0.35 0.01 -5.94
N SER A 158 0.88 -1.20 -6.18
CA SER A 158 2.20 -1.59 -5.69
C SER A 158 3.32 -0.81 -6.39
N TYR A 159 3.29 -0.69 -7.71
CA TYR A 159 4.25 0.13 -8.46
C TYR A 159 4.18 1.60 -8.06
N TYR A 160 2.97 2.15 -7.90
CA TYR A 160 2.78 3.53 -7.44
C TYR A 160 3.44 3.76 -6.07
N SER A 161 3.20 2.87 -5.11
CA SER A 161 3.76 2.98 -3.76
C SER A 161 5.29 2.88 -3.75
N LEU A 162 5.84 2.00 -4.58
CA LEU A 162 7.29 1.86 -4.71
C LEU A 162 7.92 3.08 -5.41
N VAL A 163 7.38 3.51 -6.55
CA VAL A 163 7.99 4.59 -7.33
C VAL A 163 7.99 5.92 -6.58
N THR A 164 6.95 6.21 -5.79
CA THR A 164 6.87 7.45 -5.00
C THR A 164 7.85 7.51 -3.83
N LEU A 165 8.40 6.38 -3.40
CA LEU A 165 9.37 6.33 -2.30
C LEU A 165 10.82 6.12 -2.79
N TYR A 166 11.04 5.26 -3.81
CA TYR A 166 12.38 4.86 -4.25
C TYR A 166 12.88 5.58 -5.51
N ALA A 167 12.07 6.44 -6.11
CA ALA A 167 12.47 7.20 -7.28
C ALA A 167 12.27 8.71 -7.08
N ARG A 168 12.98 9.50 -7.89
CA ARG A 168 12.81 10.96 -7.90
C ARG A 168 11.38 11.33 -8.30
N PRO A 169 10.79 12.38 -7.72
CA PRO A 169 9.45 12.81 -8.08
C PRO A 169 9.28 13.06 -9.58
N TYR A 170 8.14 12.66 -10.14
CA TYR A 170 7.84 12.85 -11.57
C TYR A 170 8.05 14.32 -12.01
N ASN A 171 7.63 15.27 -11.17
CA ASN A 171 7.65 16.69 -11.48
C ASN A 171 9.06 17.32 -11.50
N GLU A 172 10.09 16.61 -11.05
CA GLU A 172 11.46 17.14 -11.05
C GLU A 172 12.01 17.33 -12.47
N ASN A 173 11.73 16.35 -13.35
CA ASN A 173 12.22 16.34 -14.74
C ASN A 173 11.28 15.59 -15.68
N GLN A 174 9.98 15.68 -15.44
CA GLN A 174 8.94 15.02 -16.25
C GLN A 174 9.11 13.48 -16.29
N GLY A 175 9.63 12.91 -15.21
CA GLY A 175 9.80 11.47 -15.09
C GLY A 175 11.00 10.87 -15.82
N ALA A 176 11.96 11.67 -16.28
CA ALA A 176 13.16 11.18 -16.96
C ALA A 176 14.15 10.45 -16.02
N SER A 177 14.05 10.66 -14.70
CA SER A 177 14.90 9.98 -13.71
C SER A 177 14.71 8.46 -13.74
N PRO A 178 15.74 7.68 -13.32
CA PRO A 178 15.62 6.24 -13.14
C PRO A 178 14.51 5.90 -12.12
N GLY A 179 13.54 5.09 -12.55
CA GLY A 179 12.40 4.63 -11.78
C GLY A 179 12.62 3.26 -11.13
N LEU A 180 11.86 2.25 -11.56
CA LEU A 180 11.85 0.90 -11.01
C LEU A 180 12.05 -0.15 -12.10
N PRO A 181 12.57 -1.34 -11.79
CA PRO A 181 12.47 -2.50 -12.68
C PRO A 181 11.00 -2.87 -12.91
N LEU A 182 10.54 -2.87 -14.16
CA LEU A 182 9.18 -3.26 -14.53
C LEU A 182 9.08 -4.79 -14.74
N ARG A 183 8.78 -5.53 -13.67
CA ARG A 183 8.54 -6.97 -13.70
C ARG A 183 7.08 -7.23 -14.04
N LEU A 184 6.80 -7.59 -15.30
CA LEU A 184 5.44 -7.72 -15.84
C LEU A 184 5.05 -9.17 -16.18
N LYS A 185 5.93 -10.12 -15.90
CA LYS A 185 5.72 -11.58 -16.08
C LYS A 185 5.78 -12.27 -14.72
N ALA A 186 5.09 -13.40 -14.60
CA ALA A 186 5.19 -14.26 -13.44
C ALA A 186 6.62 -14.81 -13.30
N GLU A 187 7.23 -14.62 -12.13
CA GLU A 187 8.55 -15.12 -11.80
C GLU A 187 8.42 -16.23 -10.75
N THR A 188 8.78 -17.46 -11.15
CA THR A 188 8.73 -18.66 -10.30
C THR A 188 10.12 -19.18 -9.94
N ASN A 189 11.16 -18.55 -10.48
CA ASN A 189 12.57 -18.87 -10.23
C ASN A 189 13.43 -17.61 -10.44
N THR A 190 14.75 -17.72 -10.26
CA THR A 190 15.70 -16.61 -10.32
C THR A 190 16.30 -16.35 -11.72
N ALA A 191 15.86 -17.04 -12.76
CA ALA A 191 16.48 -16.97 -14.10
C ALA A 191 16.44 -15.58 -14.74
N ASN A 192 15.42 -14.77 -14.44
CA ASN A 192 15.22 -13.42 -15.01
C ASN A 192 15.43 -12.32 -13.97
N ASN A 193 16.28 -12.54 -12.97
CA ASN A 193 16.47 -11.60 -11.88
C ASN A 193 17.10 -10.26 -12.34
N ASP A 194 18.02 -10.31 -13.32
CA ASP A 194 18.73 -9.15 -13.84
C ASP A 194 17.82 -8.29 -14.73
N LEU A 195 17.41 -7.11 -14.26
CA LEU A 195 16.55 -6.20 -14.98
C LEU A 195 16.91 -4.73 -14.66
N LYS A 196 17.08 -3.93 -15.71
CA LYS A 196 17.33 -2.49 -15.59
C LYS A 196 16.13 -1.76 -14.98
N ARG A 197 16.39 -0.64 -14.37
CA ARG A 197 15.34 0.31 -13.98
C ARG A 197 14.76 0.95 -15.26
N SER A 198 13.45 0.94 -15.38
CA SER A 198 12.73 1.84 -16.30
C SER A 198 12.74 3.26 -15.75
N SER A 199 12.55 4.25 -16.60
CA SER A 199 12.35 5.65 -16.16
C SER A 199 11.09 5.77 -15.30
N VAL A 200 11.03 6.82 -14.48
CA VAL A 200 9.82 7.15 -13.71
C VAL A 200 8.61 7.30 -14.66
N ALA A 201 8.79 7.93 -15.82
CA ALA A 201 7.72 8.11 -16.82
C ALA A 201 7.18 6.77 -17.34
N GLU A 202 8.07 5.80 -17.65
CA GLU A 202 7.65 4.45 -18.08
C GLU A 202 6.92 3.71 -16.96
N VAL A 203 7.36 3.84 -15.71
CA VAL A 203 6.64 3.25 -14.56
C VAL A 203 5.25 3.85 -14.41
N TYR A 204 5.11 5.18 -14.50
CA TYR A 204 3.80 5.84 -14.45
C TYR A 204 2.92 5.44 -15.64
N ALA A 205 3.47 5.31 -16.85
CA ALA A 205 2.73 4.84 -18.01
C ALA A 205 2.19 3.41 -17.78
N GLN A 206 2.99 2.51 -17.20
CA GLN A 206 2.53 1.16 -16.87
C GLN A 206 1.46 1.18 -15.78
N ILE A 207 1.59 2.01 -14.74
CA ILE A 207 0.58 2.18 -13.70
C ILE A 207 -0.76 2.62 -14.31
N ILE A 208 -0.74 3.64 -15.16
CA ILE A 208 -1.97 4.14 -15.81
C ILE A 208 -2.57 3.10 -16.75
N LYS A 209 -1.74 2.39 -17.53
CA LYS A 209 -2.22 1.29 -18.38
C LYS A 209 -2.94 0.21 -17.56
N ASP A 210 -2.36 -0.24 -16.46
CA ASP A 210 -2.97 -1.23 -15.59
C ASP A 210 -4.29 -0.71 -14.98
N LEU A 211 -4.36 0.57 -14.61
CA LEU A 211 -5.57 1.19 -14.05
C LEU A 211 -6.66 1.41 -15.08
N ASP A 212 -6.34 1.76 -16.33
CA ASP A 212 -7.32 1.91 -17.41
C ASP A 212 -7.94 0.55 -17.78
N GLU A 213 -7.11 -0.50 -17.88
CA GLU A 213 -7.56 -1.86 -18.10
C GLU A 213 -8.37 -2.39 -16.91
N ALA A 214 -7.99 -2.03 -15.68
CA ALA A 214 -8.75 -2.38 -14.48
C ALA A 214 -10.12 -1.65 -14.43
N GLU A 215 -10.16 -0.34 -14.72
CA GLU A 215 -11.41 0.42 -14.76
C GLU A 215 -12.44 -0.20 -15.71
N ALA A 216 -11.98 -0.72 -16.85
CA ALA A 216 -12.86 -1.30 -17.87
C ALA A 216 -13.56 -2.59 -17.41
N ASP A 217 -12.86 -3.46 -16.67
CA ASP A 217 -13.31 -4.81 -16.36
C ASP A 217 -13.66 -5.04 -14.87
N LEU A 218 -13.35 -4.09 -13.97
CA LEU A 218 -13.76 -4.16 -12.57
C LEU A 218 -15.28 -4.01 -12.40
N PRO A 219 -15.92 -4.73 -11.44
CA PRO A 219 -17.34 -4.59 -11.18
C PRO A 219 -17.68 -3.17 -10.70
N LEU A 220 -18.89 -2.72 -10.99
CA LEU A 220 -19.38 -1.43 -10.49
C LEU A 220 -19.49 -1.42 -8.96
N SER A 221 -19.92 -2.55 -8.39
CA SER A 221 -20.05 -2.77 -6.95
C SER A 221 -20.10 -4.25 -6.64
N TYR A 222 -19.89 -4.60 -5.38
CA TYR A 222 -20.12 -5.93 -4.82
C TYR A 222 -21.41 -5.97 -4.01
N SER A 223 -21.86 -7.16 -3.64
CA SER A 223 -23.11 -7.39 -2.93
C SER A 223 -23.13 -6.90 -1.49
N THR A 224 -21.98 -6.64 -0.87
CA THR A 224 -21.88 -6.21 0.52
C THR A 224 -20.99 -4.97 0.68
N SER A 225 -21.26 -4.16 1.72
CA SER A 225 -20.42 -3.01 2.06
C SER A 225 -18.98 -3.42 2.41
N LEU A 226 -18.80 -4.60 3.02
CA LEU A 226 -17.48 -5.14 3.32
C LEU A 226 -16.67 -5.34 2.03
N LEU A 227 -17.22 -6.01 1.04
CA LEU A 227 -16.53 -6.23 -0.23
C LEU A 227 -16.32 -4.94 -1.01
N ASN A 228 -17.25 -3.98 -0.95
CA ASN A 228 -17.10 -2.66 -1.55
C ASN A 228 -15.99 -1.82 -0.90
N THR A 229 -15.59 -2.17 0.33
CA THR A 229 -14.51 -1.47 1.04
C THR A 229 -13.18 -2.20 0.94
N THR A 230 -13.19 -3.54 0.78
CA THR A 230 -11.97 -4.36 0.90
C THR A 230 -11.51 -4.99 -0.41
N ARG A 231 -12.29 -4.86 -1.49
CA ARG A 231 -11.92 -5.31 -2.84
C ARG A 231 -12.00 -4.17 -3.84
N ALA A 232 -11.16 -4.26 -4.85
CA ALA A 232 -11.15 -3.27 -5.92
C ALA A 232 -12.43 -3.37 -6.76
N HIS A 233 -13.08 -2.24 -6.97
CA HIS A 233 -14.20 -2.04 -7.88
C HIS A 233 -13.89 -0.85 -8.79
N ARG A 234 -14.74 -0.55 -9.78
CA ARG A 234 -14.45 0.47 -10.80
C ARG A 234 -14.05 1.83 -10.20
N ASN A 235 -14.78 2.30 -9.20
CA ASN A 235 -14.48 3.60 -8.59
C ASN A 235 -13.14 3.61 -7.83
N THR A 236 -12.64 2.44 -7.38
CA THR A 236 -11.32 2.30 -6.77
C THR A 236 -10.21 2.61 -7.78
N ALA A 237 -10.32 2.10 -9.02
CA ALA A 237 -9.36 2.38 -10.08
C ALA A 237 -9.37 3.87 -10.47
N ILE A 238 -10.55 4.46 -10.62
CA ILE A 238 -10.71 5.90 -10.93
C ILE A 238 -10.11 6.77 -9.82
N ALA A 239 -10.42 6.45 -8.56
CA ALA A 239 -9.89 7.19 -7.41
C ALA A 239 -8.35 7.13 -7.35
N LEU A 240 -7.75 5.95 -7.59
CA LEU A 240 -6.29 5.83 -7.65
C LEU A 240 -5.70 6.61 -8.84
N LYS A 241 -6.36 6.66 -10.00
CA LYS A 241 -5.91 7.49 -11.13
C LYS A 241 -5.86 8.97 -10.77
N THR A 242 -6.82 9.49 -9.98
CA THR A 242 -6.75 10.89 -9.51
C THR A 242 -5.49 11.15 -8.70
N ARG A 243 -5.06 10.21 -7.84
CA ARG A 243 -3.83 10.31 -7.04
C ARG A 243 -2.58 10.21 -7.91
N VAL A 244 -2.54 9.27 -8.84
CA VAL A 244 -1.40 9.06 -9.76
C VAL A 244 -1.18 10.29 -10.63
N TYR A 245 -2.24 10.81 -11.26
CA TYR A 245 -2.15 12.02 -12.08
C TYR A 245 -1.81 13.26 -11.26
N LEU A 246 -2.31 13.38 -10.02
CA LEU A 246 -1.94 14.48 -9.11
C LEU A 246 -0.42 14.46 -8.83
N ASN A 247 0.14 13.28 -8.56
CA ASN A 247 1.57 13.13 -8.33
C ASN A 247 2.43 13.39 -9.57
N ALA A 248 1.90 13.11 -10.76
CA ALA A 248 2.54 13.43 -12.04
C ALA A 248 2.36 14.89 -12.48
N GLY A 249 1.61 15.71 -11.72
CA GLY A 249 1.31 17.10 -12.09
C GLY A 249 0.36 17.22 -13.27
N ASN A 250 -0.31 16.16 -13.68
CA ASN A 250 -1.28 16.17 -14.77
C ASN A 250 -2.69 16.52 -14.26
N TYR A 251 -2.87 17.76 -13.86
CA TYR A 251 -4.08 18.25 -13.20
C TYR A 251 -5.33 18.17 -14.10
N ALA A 252 -5.17 18.33 -15.42
CA ALA A 252 -6.28 18.16 -16.35
C ALA A 252 -6.85 16.73 -16.30
N LYS A 253 -5.98 15.72 -16.23
CA LYS A 253 -6.40 14.33 -16.07
C LYS A 253 -6.99 14.04 -14.69
N VAL A 254 -6.53 14.68 -13.61
CA VAL A 254 -7.19 14.59 -12.31
C VAL A 254 -8.65 15.04 -12.41
N ILE A 255 -8.90 16.19 -13.05
CA ILE A 255 -10.26 16.73 -13.26
C ILE A 255 -11.12 15.76 -14.07
N GLU A 256 -10.59 15.22 -15.16
CA GLU A 256 -11.29 14.25 -16.02
C GLU A 256 -11.71 13.00 -15.23
N GLU A 257 -10.79 12.40 -14.50
CA GLU A 257 -11.06 11.20 -13.71
C GLU A 257 -12.02 11.47 -12.54
N ALA A 258 -11.81 12.56 -11.80
CA ALA A 258 -12.66 12.91 -10.68
C ALA A 258 -14.14 13.10 -11.11
N LYS A 259 -14.39 13.72 -12.24
CA LYS A 259 -15.75 13.92 -12.79
C LYS A 259 -16.51 12.61 -13.06
N LYS A 260 -15.85 11.47 -13.18
CA LYS A 260 -16.49 10.17 -13.36
C LYS A 260 -17.19 9.69 -12.06
N ILE A 261 -16.68 10.11 -10.89
CA ILE A 261 -17.13 9.65 -9.57
C ILE A 261 -17.47 10.78 -8.60
N VAL A 262 -17.51 12.01 -9.04
CA VAL A 262 -17.92 13.18 -8.23
C VAL A 262 -18.99 13.94 -8.99
N SER A 263 -20.17 14.12 -8.37
CA SER A 263 -21.27 14.88 -8.94
C SER A 263 -20.90 16.36 -9.14
N THR A 264 -21.64 17.04 -10.02
CA THR A 264 -21.38 18.43 -10.40
C THR A 264 -21.66 19.44 -9.28
N SER A 265 -22.46 19.05 -8.29
CA SER A 265 -22.88 19.92 -7.16
C SER A 265 -22.96 19.14 -5.86
N THR A 266 -23.10 19.86 -4.76
CA THR A 266 -23.30 19.28 -3.42
C THR A 266 -24.63 18.52 -3.31
N PRO A 267 -24.69 17.46 -2.46
CA PRO A 267 -23.55 16.85 -1.78
C PRO A 267 -22.72 16.05 -2.78
N PHE A 268 -21.49 16.45 -3.04
CA PHE A 268 -20.61 15.75 -3.98
C PHE A 268 -20.60 14.25 -3.69
N ALA A 269 -21.25 13.46 -4.54
CA ALA A 269 -21.41 12.02 -4.38
C ALA A 269 -21.22 11.30 -5.71
N ALA A 270 -20.78 10.05 -5.65
CA ALA A 270 -20.64 9.22 -6.85
C ALA A 270 -22.04 8.84 -7.39
N THR A 271 -22.23 9.05 -8.69
CA THR A 271 -23.51 8.77 -9.40
C THR A 271 -23.50 7.41 -10.07
N THR A 272 -22.34 6.73 -10.14
CA THR A 272 -22.17 5.41 -10.75
C THR A 272 -21.36 4.50 -9.84
N GLY A 273 -21.64 3.20 -9.88
CA GLY A 273 -20.97 2.22 -9.03
C GLY A 273 -21.39 2.35 -7.56
N VAL A 274 -20.43 2.18 -6.66
CA VAL A 274 -20.65 2.43 -5.22
C VAL A 274 -20.92 3.90 -5.00
N ALA A 275 -22.01 4.25 -4.30
CA ALA A 275 -22.44 5.63 -4.04
C ALA A 275 -21.54 6.32 -2.99
N HIS A 276 -20.26 6.49 -3.33
CA HIS A 276 -19.30 7.16 -2.45
C HIS A 276 -19.69 8.60 -2.16
N LYS A 277 -19.58 8.99 -0.91
CA LYS A 277 -19.81 10.37 -0.44
C LYS A 277 -19.13 10.58 0.90
N LEU A 278 -18.98 11.85 1.29
CA LEU A 278 -18.52 12.20 2.64
C LEU A 278 -19.50 11.67 3.70
N GLN A 279 -18.96 11.14 4.79
CA GLN A 279 -19.68 10.61 5.94
C GLN A 279 -19.25 11.33 7.22
N ASN A 280 -19.88 10.98 8.34
CA ASN A 280 -19.42 11.46 9.64
C ASN A 280 -17.97 10.97 9.88
N ILE A 281 -17.04 11.91 10.01
CA ILE A 281 -15.61 11.61 10.13
C ILE A 281 -15.28 10.74 11.34
N VAL A 282 -16.01 10.90 12.44
CA VAL A 282 -15.77 10.12 13.65
C VAL A 282 -16.19 8.67 13.43
N GLU A 283 -17.34 8.44 12.83
CA GLU A 283 -17.88 7.10 12.61
C GLU A 283 -17.00 6.25 11.69
N ILE A 284 -16.43 6.82 10.63
CA ILE A 284 -15.61 6.06 9.68
C ILE A 284 -14.31 5.54 10.30
N PHE A 285 -13.84 6.11 11.39
CA PHE A 285 -12.65 5.66 12.12
C PHE A 285 -12.95 4.94 13.43
N THR A 286 -14.20 4.85 13.87
CA THR A 286 -14.55 4.21 15.14
C THR A 286 -15.54 3.07 15.04
N THR A 287 -16.56 3.19 14.21
CA THR A 287 -17.71 2.27 14.21
C THR A 287 -18.12 1.75 12.83
N ASN A 288 -17.95 2.55 11.77
CA ASN A 288 -18.42 2.24 10.44
C ASN A 288 -17.29 2.22 9.39
N TYR A 289 -16.37 1.27 9.53
CA TYR A 289 -15.21 1.12 8.62
C TYR A 289 -15.60 0.79 7.17
N THR A 290 -16.82 0.27 6.95
CA THR A 290 -17.37 -0.08 5.63
C THR A 290 -18.36 0.95 5.10
N SER A 291 -18.22 2.21 5.55
CA SER A 291 -19.03 3.32 5.05
C SER A 291 -18.73 3.62 3.58
N THR A 292 -19.65 4.35 2.94
CA THR A 292 -19.47 4.77 1.54
C THR A 292 -18.35 5.81 1.36
N GLU A 293 -17.77 6.35 2.41
CA GLU A 293 -16.56 7.16 2.32
C GLU A 293 -15.29 6.32 2.11
N SER A 294 -15.26 5.08 2.63
CA SER A 294 -14.16 4.14 2.40
C SER A 294 -14.22 3.56 0.99
N ILE A 295 -13.28 3.92 0.12
CA ILE A 295 -13.18 3.39 -1.24
C ILE A 295 -12.37 2.09 -1.25
N LEU A 296 -11.23 2.05 -0.53
CA LEU A 296 -10.45 0.85 -0.31
C LEU A 296 -9.75 0.95 1.05
N SER A 297 -9.90 -0.09 1.86
CA SER A 297 -9.26 -0.21 3.18
C SER A 297 -8.70 -1.59 3.41
N VAL A 298 -7.64 -1.68 4.22
CA VAL A 298 -7.08 -2.95 4.71
C VAL A 298 -7.89 -3.39 5.94
N PRO A 299 -8.64 -4.51 5.85
CA PRO A 299 -9.40 -5.00 6.99
C PRO A 299 -8.48 -5.65 8.02
N MET A 300 -8.75 -5.43 9.31
CA MET A 300 -8.12 -6.15 10.42
C MET A 300 -9.17 -6.99 11.15
N THR A 301 -8.83 -8.24 11.46
CA THR A 301 -9.69 -9.20 12.17
C THR A 301 -8.89 -9.90 13.27
N ASP A 302 -9.57 -10.58 14.19
CA ASP A 302 -8.89 -11.34 15.25
C ASP A 302 -7.92 -12.40 14.71
N LEU A 303 -8.23 -12.99 13.56
CA LEU A 303 -7.40 -14.01 12.91
C LEU A 303 -6.34 -13.44 11.97
N ASP A 304 -6.50 -12.20 11.53
CA ASP A 304 -5.61 -11.55 10.57
C ASP A 304 -5.48 -10.07 10.88
N ASN A 305 -4.49 -9.73 11.69
CA ASN A 305 -4.19 -8.38 12.16
C ASN A 305 -2.69 -8.13 12.20
N VAL A 306 -2.31 -6.89 12.48
CA VAL A 306 -0.92 -6.45 12.70
C VAL A 306 -0.81 -5.85 14.10
N THR A 307 0.10 -6.38 14.91
CA THR A 307 0.32 -5.96 16.30
C THR A 307 1.74 -5.46 16.53
N GLY A 308 1.98 -4.88 17.72
CA GLY A 308 3.30 -4.43 18.14
C GLY A 308 3.87 -3.30 17.28
N GLN A 309 5.17 -3.30 17.12
CA GLN A 309 5.94 -2.20 16.51
C GLN A 309 5.69 -1.95 15.02
N SER A 310 4.97 -2.82 14.34
CA SER A 310 4.52 -2.64 12.95
C SER A 310 3.08 -2.14 12.83
N SER A 311 2.37 -1.96 13.96
CA SER A 311 1.00 -1.46 14.00
C SER A 311 0.98 0.05 14.21
N PHE A 312 0.35 0.80 13.31
CA PHE A 312 0.22 2.26 13.44
C PHE A 312 -0.44 2.66 14.77
N PRO A 313 -1.62 2.11 15.16
CA PRO A 313 -2.23 2.44 16.45
C PRO A 313 -1.35 2.09 17.66
N TYR A 314 -0.54 1.04 17.58
CA TYR A 314 0.43 0.74 18.64
C TYR A 314 1.48 1.84 18.75
N VAL A 315 2.16 2.17 17.65
CA VAL A 315 3.30 3.10 17.63
C VAL A 315 2.87 4.52 17.99
N PHE A 316 1.78 5.01 17.42
CA PHE A 316 1.37 6.41 17.54
C PHE A 316 0.40 6.69 18.70
N ASN A 317 -0.31 5.67 19.20
CA ASN A 317 -1.27 5.83 20.28
C ASN A 317 -0.93 4.98 21.52
N ALA A 318 -0.94 3.65 21.42
CA ALA A 318 -0.82 2.80 22.61
C ALA A 318 0.56 2.89 23.27
N ASN A 319 1.64 2.78 22.49
CA ASN A 319 3.03 2.94 22.99
C ASN A 319 3.52 4.40 22.93
N ALA A 320 2.76 5.30 22.29
CA ALA A 320 3.00 6.74 22.30
C ALA A 320 4.45 7.13 21.92
N GLU A 321 5.03 6.47 20.93
CA GLU A 321 6.41 6.75 20.48
C GLU A 321 6.52 8.05 19.67
N TYR A 322 5.38 8.54 19.14
CA TYR A 322 5.28 9.79 18.41
C TYR A 322 4.15 10.64 18.98
N ASN A 323 4.44 11.88 19.32
CA ASN A 323 3.40 12.88 19.61
C ASN A 323 3.13 13.76 18.39
N LEU A 324 1.92 14.32 18.32
CA LEU A 324 1.56 15.36 17.36
C LEU A 324 2.48 16.57 17.54
N ASN A 325 2.99 17.11 16.43
CA ASN A 325 3.90 18.25 16.46
C ASN A 325 3.11 19.57 16.70
N PRO A 326 3.36 20.27 17.81
CA PRO A 326 2.71 21.57 18.05
C PRO A 326 3.10 22.65 17.03
N ASN A 327 4.22 22.49 16.34
CA ASN A 327 4.67 23.37 15.26
C ASN A 327 4.25 22.88 13.86
N GLY A 328 3.58 21.73 13.78
CA GLY A 328 2.97 21.17 12.56
C GLY A 328 1.53 21.64 12.39
N ILE A 329 0.77 20.87 11.62
CA ILE A 329 -0.65 21.19 11.37
C ILE A 329 -1.50 21.14 12.66
N TRP A 330 -1.10 20.32 13.64
CA TRP A 330 -1.79 20.21 14.91
C TRP A 330 -1.88 21.55 15.67
N GLY A 331 -0.81 22.35 15.64
CA GLY A 331 -0.77 23.67 16.28
C GLY A 331 -1.35 24.82 15.43
N ASN A 332 -1.78 24.54 14.20
CA ASN A 332 -2.28 25.59 13.31
C ASN A 332 -3.65 26.08 13.73
N THR A 333 -3.82 27.41 13.83
CA THR A 333 -5.04 28.07 14.32
C THR A 333 -6.24 27.91 13.38
N ASP A 334 -6.01 27.68 12.08
CA ASP A 334 -7.07 27.39 11.12
C ASP A 334 -7.76 26.02 11.38
N TRP A 335 -7.09 25.14 12.12
CA TRP A 335 -7.69 23.92 12.62
C TRP A 335 -8.29 24.19 14.00
N ARG A 336 -9.51 24.69 14.02
CA ARG A 336 -10.19 25.14 15.25
C ARG A 336 -10.49 24.00 16.22
N SER A 337 -10.64 24.33 17.49
CA SER A 337 -10.98 23.36 18.55
C SER A 337 -12.35 22.69 18.35
N GLY A 338 -13.30 23.36 17.69
CA GLY A 338 -14.63 22.82 17.37
C GLY A 338 -14.68 21.87 16.16
N ASP A 339 -13.59 21.70 15.43
CA ASP A 339 -13.51 20.74 14.33
C ASP A 339 -13.54 19.31 14.89
N LEU A 340 -14.47 18.46 14.42
CA LEU A 340 -14.64 17.09 14.88
C LEU A 340 -13.36 16.25 14.76
N ARG A 341 -12.47 16.56 13.82
CA ARG A 341 -11.18 15.86 13.65
C ARG A 341 -10.21 16.08 14.81
N ARG A 342 -10.42 17.13 15.63
CA ARG A 342 -9.69 17.35 16.89
C ARG A 342 -9.97 16.25 17.93
N THR A 343 -11.09 15.54 17.82
CA THR A 343 -11.42 14.42 18.71
C THR A 343 -10.51 13.21 18.49
N PHE A 344 -9.78 13.17 17.38
CA PHE A 344 -8.77 12.13 17.11
C PHE A 344 -7.43 12.40 17.82
N ALA A 345 -7.47 13.00 18.98
CA ALA A 345 -6.28 13.17 19.80
C ALA A 345 -6.60 13.02 21.28
N ARG A 346 -5.64 12.47 22.02
CA ARG A 346 -5.63 12.46 23.48
C ARG A 346 -4.42 13.22 24.01
N THR A 347 -4.56 13.80 25.18
CA THR A 347 -3.43 14.46 25.85
C THR A 347 -2.95 13.61 27.02
N SER A 348 -1.63 13.45 27.12
CA SER A 348 -0.97 12.77 28.24
C SER A 348 0.37 13.48 28.52
N SER A 349 0.63 13.81 29.77
CA SER A 349 1.85 14.51 30.20
C SER A 349 2.17 15.78 29.38
N GLY A 350 1.14 16.55 29.02
CA GLY A 350 1.29 17.79 28.23
C GLY A 350 1.53 17.59 26.72
N LEU A 351 1.57 16.36 26.23
CA LEU A 351 1.74 16.03 24.83
C LEU A 351 0.44 15.48 24.24
N SER A 352 0.19 15.76 22.96
CA SER A 352 -0.97 15.25 22.22
C SER A 352 -0.57 14.05 21.35
N PHE A 353 -1.38 13.00 21.37
CA PHE A 353 -1.17 11.77 20.60
C PHE A 353 -2.38 11.48 19.73
N ILE A 354 -2.15 11.05 18.49
CA ILE A 354 -3.24 10.75 17.56
C ILE A 354 -3.99 9.48 17.99
N THR A 355 -5.32 9.55 17.97
CA THR A 355 -6.25 8.46 18.30
C THR A 355 -7.20 8.11 17.15
N LYS A 356 -6.85 8.50 15.93
CA LYS A 356 -7.64 8.22 14.72
C LYS A 356 -7.88 6.70 14.55
N TYR A 357 -6.90 5.90 14.97
CA TYR A 357 -6.98 4.45 15.11
C TYR A 357 -6.85 4.14 16.59
N SER A 358 -7.94 3.75 17.24
CA SER A 358 -8.02 3.76 18.72
C SER A 358 -8.44 2.44 19.34
N LYS A 359 -8.76 1.41 18.56
CA LYS A 359 -9.09 0.11 19.13
C LYS A 359 -7.91 -0.46 19.91
N PRO A 360 -8.16 -1.04 21.11
CA PRO A 360 -7.12 -1.69 21.87
C PRO A 360 -6.57 -2.91 21.11
N SER A 361 -5.46 -3.47 21.61
CA SER A 361 -4.95 -4.74 21.10
C SER A 361 -6.08 -5.79 21.01
N PRO A 362 -6.15 -6.48 19.86
CA PRO A 362 -5.19 -6.64 18.75
C PRO A 362 -5.26 -5.58 17.62
N PHE A 363 -5.74 -4.36 17.89
CA PHE A 363 -5.73 -3.21 16.96
C PHE A 363 -6.51 -3.47 15.66
N LEU A 364 -7.82 -3.66 15.80
CA LEU A 364 -8.71 -4.05 14.70
C LEU A 364 -9.29 -2.87 13.91
N ASP A 365 -8.67 -1.69 13.99
CA ASP A 365 -9.03 -0.56 13.12
C ASP A 365 -8.66 -0.88 11.67
N TYR A 366 -9.57 -0.63 10.74
CA TYR A 366 -9.25 -0.71 9.31
C TYR A 366 -8.33 0.44 8.91
N LEU A 367 -7.34 0.17 8.08
CA LEU A 367 -6.42 1.18 7.57
C LEU A 367 -6.87 1.59 6.16
N PRO A 368 -7.33 2.84 5.95
CA PRO A 368 -7.79 3.27 4.63
C PRO A 368 -6.61 3.46 3.68
N ILE A 369 -6.69 2.84 2.49
CA ILE A 369 -5.77 3.09 1.37
C ILE A 369 -6.28 4.28 0.56
N ILE A 370 -7.61 4.33 0.32
CA ILE A 370 -8.27 5.40 -0.45
C ILE A 370 -9.59 5.77 0.23
N ARG A 371 -9.80 7.05 0.50
CA ARG A 371 -11.06 7.60 0.97
C ARG A 371 -11.62 8.65 0.01
N TYR A 372 -12.92 8.82 0.02
CA TYR A 372 -13.59 9.77 -0.87
C TYR A 372 -13.19 11.24 -0.62
N ALA A 373 -12.90 11.60 0.64
CA ALA A 373 -12.37 12.92 0.98
C ALA A 373 -11.05 13.24 0.24
N GLU A 374 -10.17 12.26 0.05
CA GLU A 374 -8.96 12.43 -0.75
C GLU A 374 -9.29 12.75 -2.20
N VAL A 375 -10.25 12.04 -2.81
CA VAL A 375 -10.67 12.30 -4.20
C VAL A 375 -11.19 13.73 -4.36
N LEU A 376 -12.00 14.21 -3.41
CA LEU A 376 -12.49 15.60 -3.43
C LEU A 376 -11.34 16.60 -3.30
N LEU A 377 -10.35 16.34 -2.44
CA LEU A 377 -9.19 17.21 -2.27
C LEU A 377 -8.23 17.15 -3.47
N ASN A 378 -8.07 15.98 -4.12
CA ASN A 378 -7.33 15.86 -5.38
C ASN A 378 -7.99 16.70 -6.48
N TYR A 379 -9.31 16.62 -6.57
CA TYR A 379 -10.11 17.39 -7.53
C TYR A 379 -10.04 18.89 -7.24
N ALA A 380 -10.20 19.29 -5.97
CA ALA A 380 -10.09 20.69 -5.54
C ALA A 380 -8.71 21.28 -5.88
N GLU A 381 -7.62 20.54 -5.61
CA GLU A 381 -6.27 20.99 -5.95
C GLU A 381 -6.10 21.16 -7.47
N ALA A 382 -6.57 20.21 -8.27
CA ALA A 382 -6.47 20.27 -9.71
C ALA A 382 -7.27 21.46 -10.32
N GLU A 383 -8.50 21.68 -9.82
CA GLU A 383 -9.31 22.85 -10.22
C GLU A 383 -8.65 24.16 -9.80
N ALA A 384 -8.08 24.24 -8.61
CA ALA A 384 -7.33 25.42 -8.17
C ALA A 384 -6.10 25.70 -9.04
N ARG A 385 -5.43 24.66 -9.56
CA ARG A 385 -4.21 24.82 -10.38
C ARG A 385 -4.51 25.22 -11.82
N VAL A 386 -5.48 24.56 -12.48
CA VAL A 386 -5.68 24.69 -13.93
C VAL A 386 -7.15 24.85 -14.35
N GLY A 387 -8.10 24.64 -13.46
CA GLY A 387 -9.53 24.65 -13.72
C GLY A 387 -10.29 25.84 -13.13
N ASP A 388 -11.48 25.57 -12.56
CA ASP A 388 -12.40 26.54 -11.99
C ASP A 388 -12.16 26.72 -10.47
N ILE A 389 -11.75 27.93 -10.06
CA ILE A 389 -11.52 28.28 -8.65
C ILE A 389 -12.79 28.24 -7.81
N THR A 390 -13.97 28.48 -8.43
CA THR A 390 -15.26 28.37 -7.74
C THR A 390 -15.52 26.91 -7.37
N LYS A 391 -15.35 26.00 -8.33
CA LYS A 391 -15.45 24.55 -8.09
C LYS A 391 -14.45 24.07 -7.03
N ALA A 392 -13.20 24.50 -7.14
CA ALA A 392 -12.18 24.17 -6.14
C ALA A 392 -12.59 24.60 -4.72
N THR A 393 -13.17 25.81 -4.61
CA THR A 393 -13.65 26.35 -3.33
C THR A 393 -14.86 25.57 -2.77
N GLU A 394 -15.80 25.16 -3.64
CA GLU A 394 -16.95 24.33 -3.25
C GLU A 394 -16.51 22.97 -2.71
N LEU A 395 -15.58 22.30 -3.40
CA LEU A 395 -15.03 21.02 -2.98
C LEU A 395 -14.27 21.11 -1.65
N LEU A 396 -13.44 22.16 -1.50
CA LEU A 396 -12.75 22.47 -0.23
C LEU A 396 -13.73 22.68 0.92
N LYS A 397 -14.77 23.50 0.70
CA LYS A 397 -15.83 23.74 1.70
C LYS A 397 -16.56 22.45 2.07
N ALA A 398 -16.84 21.57 1.11
CA ALA A 398 -17.53 20.30 1.39
C ALA A 398 -16.74 19.44 2.39
N VAL A 399 -15.42 19.34 2.22
CA VAL A 399 -14.56 18.58 3.14
C VAL A 399 -14.48 19.25 4.51
N ARG A 400 -14.21 20.56 4.56
CA ARG A 400 -14.10 21.29 5.82
C ARG A 400 -15.41 21.26 6.60
N ASN A 401 -16.51 21.60 5.98
CA ASN A 401 -17.78 21.80 6.67
C ASN A 401 -18.43 20.47 7.11
N ARG A 402 -18.03 19.32 6.52
CA ARG A 402 -18.38 18.01 7.05
C ARG A 402 -17.91 17.83 8.51
N SER A 403 -16.75 18.40 8.85
CA SER A 403 -16.12 18.25 10.16
C SER A 403 -16.24 19.51 11.05
N ASP A 404 -16.45 20.69 10.45
CA ASP A 404 -16.60 21.97 11.12
C ASP A 404 -17.67 22.81 10.40
N ALA A 405 -18.93 22.50 10.66
CA ALA A 405 -20.09 23.06 9.93
C ALA A 405 -20.19 24.58 9.99
N THR A 406 -19.61 25.21 11.03
CA THR A 406 -19.63 26.66 11.23
C THR A 406 -18.40 27.38 10.71
N TYR A 407 -17.47 26.65 10.09
CA TYR A 407 -16.24 27.24 9.56
C TYR A 407 -16.52 28.01 8.26
N SER A 408 -16.00 29.20 8.17
CA SER A 408 -15.97 30.00 6.95
C SER A 408 -14.53 30.38 6.63
N PHE A 409 -14.11 30.10 5.39
CA PHE A 409 -12.81 30.57 4.91
C PHE A 409 -12.84 32.10 4.76
N ALA A 410 -11.77 32.77 5.23
CA ALA A 410 -11.58 34.18 4.93
C ALA A 410 -11.51 34.39 3.42
N GLU A 411 -12.03 35.50 2.92
CA GLU A 411 -12.01 35.80 1.49
C GLU A 411 -10.57 35.79 0.94
N SER A 412 -9.61 36.35 1.67
CA SER A 412 -8.19 36.35 1.32
C SER A 412 -7.59 34.95 1.14
N ALA A 413 -8.18 33.92 1.77
CA ALA A 413 -7.70 32.53 1.69
C ALA A 413 -8.20 31.79 0.43
N VAL A 414 -9.23 32.33 -0.26
CA VAL A 414 -9.88 31.65 -1.40
C VAL A 414 -10.04 32.52 -2.64
N SER A 415 -9.68 33.81 -2.58
CA SER A 415 -9.90 34.79 -3.67
C SER A 415 -8.91 34.67 -4.82
N SER A 416 -7.77 34.01 -4.65
CA SER A 416 -6.79 33.80 -5.72
C SER A 416 -6.38 32.34 -5.81
N ARG A 417 -5.91 31.90 -6.98
CA ARG A 417 -5.42 30.54 -7.18
C ARG A 417 -4.32 30.16 -6.18
N THR A 418 -3.37 31.05 -5.95
CA THR A 418 -2.25 30.81 -5.02
C THR A 418 -2.73 30.66 -3.58
N ALA A 419 -3.61 31.56 -3.12
CA ALA A 419 -4.16 31.50 -1.76
C ALA A 419 -5.02 30.25 -1.57
N LEU A 420 -5.91 29.97 -2.53
CA LEU A 420 -6.78 28.80 -2.52
C LEU A 420 -5.97 27.49 -2.51
N LEU A 421 -4.93 27.38 -3.35
CA LEU A 421 -4.05 26.23 -3.37
C LEU A 421 -3.36 26.00 -2.01
N SER A 422 -2.82 27.06 -1.41
CA SER A 422 -2.21 26.98 -0.08
C SER A 422 -3.23 26.49 0.97
N THR A 423 -4.48 26.98 0.89
CA THR A 423 -5.58 26.58 1.79
C THR A 423 -5.97 25.12 1.58
N ILE A 424 -6.06 24.65 0.33
CA ILE A 424 -6.35 23.25 0.00
C ILE A 424 -5.24 22.33 0.52
N LEU A 425 -3.97 22.68 0.31
CA LEU A 425 -2.84 21.89 0.82
C LEU A 425 -2.82 21.81 2.35
N LYS A 426 -3.25 22.89 3.03
CA LYS A 426 -3.42 22.89 4.48
C LYS A 426 -4.58 21.97 4.91
N GLU A 427 -5.72 22.04 4.21
CA GLU A 427 -6.86 21.15 4.47
C GLU A 427 -6.51 19.68 4.29
N ARG A 428 -5.72 19.34 3.26
CA ARG A 428 -5.20 17.97 3.06
C ARG A 428 -4.42 17.48 4.27
N ARG A 429 -3.56 18.31 4.85
CA ARG A 429 -2.79 17.96 6.05
C ARG A 429 -3.71 17.69 7.25
N ILE A 430 -4.78 18.47 7.42
CA ILE A 430 -5.77 18.28 8.49
C ILE A 430 -6.56 16.98 8.27
N GLU A 431 -7.10 16.81 7.07
CA GLU A 431 -7.99 15.69 6.75
C GLU A 431 -7.27 14.34 6.77
N LEU A 432 -6.08 14.29 6.18
CA LEU A 432 -5.36 13.05 5.89
C LEU A 432 -4.24 12.73 6.88
N ILE A 433 -4.11 13.46 7.99
CA ILE A 433 -3.11 13.19 9.02
C ILE A 433 -3.24 11.75 9.53
N GLY A 434 -2.12 11.02 9.58
CA GLY A 434 -2.08 9.62 9.99
C GLY A 434 -2.54 8.62 8.93
N GLU A 435 -2.65 9.04 7.66
CA GLU A 435 -3.06 8.17 6.54
C GLU A 435 -1.96 7.99 5.48
N GLY A 436 -0.73 8.41 5.77
CA GLY A 436 0.43 8.15 4.92
C GLY A 436 0.63 9.11 3.75
N PHE A 437 0.01 10.30 3.76
CA PHE A 437 0.03 11.22 2.61
C PHE A 437 1.11 12.30 2.68
N ARG A 438 1.51 12.74 3.90
CA ARG A 438 2.32 13.95 4.02
C ARG A 438 3.66 13.87 3.30
N SER A 439 4.38 12.76 3.41
CA SER A 439 5.64 12.58 2.68
C SER A 439 5.46 12.73 1.18
N ASN A 440 4.45 12.09 0.60
CA ASN A 440 4.18 12.17 -0.83
C ASN A 440 3.77 13.59 -1.27
N ASP A 441 2.98 14.31 -0.46
CA ASP A 441 2.61 15.70 -0.74
C ASP A 441 3.83 16.64 -0.73
N ILE A 442 4.81 16.39 0.14
CA ILE A 442 6.10 17.12 0.16
C ILE A 442 6.88 16.82 -1.13
N LEU A 443 7.10 15.54 -1.43
CA LEU A 443 7.93 15.12 -2.56
C LEU A 443 7.36 15.58 -3.91
N ARG A 444 6.06 15.36 -4.18
CA ARG A 444 5.45 15.74 -5.46
C ARG A 444 5.44 17.25 -5.73
N ASN A 445 5.49 18.06 -4.67
CA ASN A 445 5.59 19.52 -4.77
C ASN A 445 7.04 20.03 -4.71
N LEU A 446 8.03 19.13 -4.69
CA LEU A 446 9.46 19.44 -4.60
C LEU A 446 9.79 20.37 -3.42
N LEU A 447 9.09 20.19 -2.30
CA LEU A 447 9.35 20.92 -1.07
C LEU A 447 10.45 20.22 -0.27
N PRO A 448 11.24 20.94 0.53
CA PRO A 448 12.15 20.31 1.47
C PRO A 448 11.42 19.40 2.46
N LEU A 449 11.98 18.25 2.81
CA LEU A 449 11.58 17.53 4.00
C LEU A 449 11.98 18.36 5.21
N PRO A 450 11.04 18.76 6.07
CA PRO A 450 11.33 19.80 7.06
C PRO A 450 12.19 19.30 8.21
N ALA A 451 13.02 20.18 8.75
CA ALA A 451 13.70 19.95 10.01
C ALA A 451 12.70 19.75 11.15
N LYS A 452 13.02 18.88 12.08
CA LYS A 452 12.19 18.55 13.26
C LYS A 452 13.05 18.45 14.50
N ALA A 453 12.50 18.80 15.65
CA ALA A 453 13.19 18.65 16.92
C ALA A 453 12.21 18.28 18.04
N SER A 454 12.68 17.44 18.95
CA SER A 454 12.16 17.29 20.31
C SER A 454 13.13 17.90 21.30
N SER A 455 12.88 17.76 22.60
CA SER A 455 13.83 18.19 23.62
C SER A 455 15.18 17.44 23.57
N VAL A 456 15.23 16.26 22.97
CA VAL A 456 16.39 15.34 23.01
C VAL A 456 16.82 14.81 21.62
N LEU A 457 15.98 14.92 20.62
CA LEU A 457 16.22 14.40 19.26
C LEU A 457 16.01 15.48 18.21
N THR A 458 16.83 15.44 17.15
CA THR A 458 16.72 16.35 16.01
C THR A 458 16.73 15.56 14.70
N ALA A 459 16.06 16.10 13.68
CA ALA A 459 16.15 15.64 12.31
C ALA A 459 16.46 16.85 11.41
N PRO A 460 17.45 16.77 10.52
CA PRO A 460 17.80 17.87 9.63
C PRO A 460 16.72 18.11 8.57
N GLU A 461 16.73 19.30 7.98
CA GLU A 461 16.06 19.55 6.71
C GLU A 461 16.75 18.74 5.59
N VAL A 462 15.97 18.22 4.64
CA VAL A 462 16.50 17.56 3.44
C VAL A 462 15.96 18.26 2.20
N LEU A 463 16.86 18.86 1.43
CA LEU A 463 16.51 19.55 0.19
C LEU A 463 16.19 18.54 -0.93
N PRO A 464 15.37 18.92 -1.92
CA PRO A 464 15.08 18.07 -3.08
C PRO A 464 16.32 17.59 -3.83
N SER A 465 17.41 18.32 -3.83
CA SER A 465 18.68 17.93 -4.50
C SER A 465 19.48 16.85 -3.78
N GLN A 466 19.17 16.53 -2.53
CA GLN A 466 19.93 15.58 -1.73
C GLN A 466 19.52 14.13 -2.01
N SER A 467 20.45 13.19 -1.88
CA SER A 467 20.21 11.77 -2.16
C SER A 467 19.19 11.12 -1.22
N ASN A 468 19.20 11.53 0.06
CA ASN A 468 18.26 11.04 1.08
C ASN A 468 16.85 11.69 1.00
N TYR A 469 16.59 12.49 -0.05
CA TYR A 469 15.25 13.00 -0.37
C TYR A 469 14.28 11.88 -0.79
N ILE A 470 14.79 10.75 -1.28
CA ILE A 470 14.06 9.53 -1.58
C ILE A 470 14.64 8.35 -0.79
N PHE A 471 13.96 7.23 -0.75
CA PHE A 471 14.52 6.03 -0.15
C PHE A 471 15.65 5.47 -1.02
N PRO A 472 16.76 5.01 -0.43
CA PRO A 472 17.81 4.33 -1.17
C PRO A 472 17.31 2.97 -1.69
N LEU A 473 17.93 2.48 -2.76
CA LEU A 473 17.69 1.12 -3.22
C LEU A 473 18.22 0.11 -2.19
N PRO A 474 17.51 -1.02 -1.93
CA PRO A 474 17.97 -1.99 -0.94
C PRO A 474 19.27 -2.69 -1.35
N ASN A 475 20.18 -2.90 -0.40
CA ASN A 475 21.42 -3.66 -0.65
C ASN A 475 21.18 -5.03 -1.26
N VAL A 476 20.15 -5.75 -0.81
CA VAL A 476 19.80 -7.08 -1.33
C VAL A 476 19.49 -7.00 -2.82
N GLU A 477 18.69 -6.01 -3.27
CA GLU A 477 18.38 -5.86 -4.69
C GLU A 477 19.62 -5.45 -5.50
N ILE A 478 20.46 -4.55 -4.98
CA ILE A 478 21.71 -4.13 -5.64
C ILE A 478 22.64 -5.32 -5.89
N ILE A 479 22.73 -6.24 -4.92
CA ILE A 479 23.61 -7.42 -5.02
C ILE A 479 23.04 -8.48 -5.97
N THR A 480 21.74 -8.69 -5.94
CA THR A 480 21.08 -9.80 -6.67
C THR A 480 20.68 -9.44 -8.09
N ASN A 481 20.44 -8.16 -8.40
CA ASN A 481 20.07 -7.65 -9.72
C ASN A 481 21.24 -6.86 -10.31
N LYS A 482 22.06 -7.49 -11.12
CA LYS A 482 23.32 -6.92 -11.67
C LYS A 482 23.09 -5.75 -12.63
N LEU A 483 21.88 -5.59 -13.16
CA LEU A 483 21.53 -4.51 -14.09
C LEU A 483 20.86 -3.32 -13.40
N LEU A 484 20.59 -3.39 -12.09
CA LEU A 484 19.81 -2.38 -11.36
C LEU A 484 20.41 -0.94 -11.43
N LEU A 485 21.73 -0.85 -11.44
CA LEU A 485 22.45 0.42 -11.43
C LEU A 485 22.97 0.86 -12.81
N GLN A 486 22.56 0.18 -13.88
CA GLN A 486 23.03 0.46 -15.27
C GLN A 486 22.06 1.34 -16.05
#